data_48572dcd9036d1c5f43840e0ca022827
#
_entry.id   48572dcd9036d1c5f43840e0ca022827
#
_cell.length_a   1.000
_cell.length_b   1.000
_cell.length_c   1.000
_cell.angle_alpha   90.00
_cell.angle_beta   90.00
_cell.angle_gamma   90.00
#
_symmetry.space_group_name_H-M   'P 1'
#
loop_
_entity.id
_entity.type
_entity.pdbx_description
1 polymer ?
#
loop_
_entity_poly.entity_id
_entity_poly.type
_entity_poly.pdbx_seq_one_letter_code
_entity_poly.pdbx_strand_id
1 'polypeptide(L)'
;YLPLSFIFMAIVVFVVFRKFVISALVVLCALADILIAAASMNLTGVELSLGTVAALLMLIGYSVDTDILLSMRVLKRKGDVDEKIKGAMQTGLTMAGTTISAVIALIIISNFLYLIVPSFTRMDIIADMTMVLIFGLAADVFNTWVTNAQGLRWYLGRPKKLARGQKR
;
A
#
# COMPACT_ATOMS: atom_id res chain seq x y z
N TYR A 1 15.93 3.51 -10.83
CA TYR A 1 15.44 4.25 -9.65
C TYR A 1 14.52 3.38 -8.77
N LEU A 2 13.56 2.62 -9.33
CA LEU A 2 12.63 1.78 -8.56
C LEU A 2 13.31 0.82 -7.57
N PRO A 3 14.32 0.00 -7.96
CA PRO A 3 14.97 -0.91 -7.01
C PRO A 3 15.69 -0.17 -5.87
N LEU A 4 16.28 0.97 -6.17
CA LEU A 4 16.98 1.78 -5.16
C LEU A 4 16.01 2.35 -4.13
N SER A 5 14.87 2.90 -4.59
CA SER A 5 13.82 3.40 -3.71
C SER A 5 13.23 2.30 -2.84
N PHE A 6 13.06 1.10 -3.41
CA PHE A 6 12.55 -0.05 -2.67
C PHE A 6 13.52 -0.51 -1.58
N ILE A 7 14.82 -0.56 -1.86
CA ILE A 7 15.85 -0.90 -0.87
C ILE A 7 15.86 0.15 0.26
N PHE A 8 15.83 1.44 -0.08
CA PHE A 8 15.81 2.50 0.91
C PHE A 8 14.56 2.42 1.79
N MET A 9 13.39 2.20 1.20
CA MET A 9 12.14 1.97 1.90
C MET A 9 12.24 0.78 2.86
N ALA A 10 12.78 -0.36 2.41
CA ALA A 10 12.95 -1.54 3.25
C ALA A 10 13.83 -1.24 4.47
N ILE A 11 14.93 -0.51 4.31
CA ILE A 11 15.81 -0.08 5.41
C ILE A 11 15.01 0.76 6.42
N VAL A 12 14.24 1.76 5.96
CA VAL A 12 13.43 2.61 6.83
C VAL A 12 12.41 1.78 7.62
N VAL A 13 11.71 0.85 6.98
CA VAL A 13 10.75 -0.05 7.63
C VAL A 13 11.41 -0.91 8.71
N PHE A 14 12.61 -1.43 8.44
CA PHE A 14 13.38 -2.19 9.44
C PHE A 14 13.78 -1.33 10.64
N VAL A 15 14.21 -0.10 10.42
CA VAL A 15 14.58 0.85 11.48
C VAL A 15 13.38 1.20 12.35
N VAL A 16 12.21 1.43 11.73
CA VAL A 16 10.96 1.81 12.43
C VAL A 16 10.43 0.68 13.32
N PHE A 17 10.33 -0.52 12.79
CA PHE A 17 9.70 -1.62 13.54
C PHE A 17 10.64 -2.34 14.49
N ARG A 18 11.93 -2.40 14.20
CA ARG A 18 12.93 -3.16 14.96
C ARG A 18 12.55 -4.65 15.19
N LYS A 19 11.59 -5.17 14.43
CA LYS A 19 11.09 -6.55 14.49
C LYS A 19 11.11 -7.14 13.09
N PHE A 20 11.99 -8.10 12.88
CA PHE A 20 12.23 -8.70 11.57
C PHE A 20 10.95 -9.20 10.88
N VAL A 21 10.10 -9.94 11.59
CA VAL A 21 8.89 -10.55 11.02
C VAL A 21 7.91 -9.51 10.50
N ILE A 22 7.67 -8.44 11.25
CA ILE A 22 6.73 -7.39 10.88
C ILE A 22 7.29 -6.57 9.72
N SER A 23 8.57 -6.21 9.77
CA SER A 23 9.23 -5.50 8.68
C SER A 23 9.21 -6.33 7.40
N ALA A 24 9.47 -7.62 7.49
CA ALA A 24 9.42 -8.52 6.34
C ALA A 24 8.01 -8.61 5.73
N LEU A 25 6.95 -8.66 6.56
CA LEU A 25 5.57 -8.66 6.08
C LEU A 25 5.25 -7.39 5.29
N VAL A 26 5.59 -6.22 5.82
CA VAL A 26 5.36 -4.92 5.15
C VAL A 26 6.11 -4.85 3.82
N VAL A 27 7.38 -5.25 3.80
CA VAL A 27 8.19 -5.25 2.57
C VAL A 27 7.65 -6.22 1.53
N LEU A 28 7.17 -7.41 1.95
CA LEU A 28 6.56 -8.39 1.04
C LEU A 28 5.23 -7.88 0.47
N CYS A 29 4.40 -7.22 1.27
CA CYS A 29 3.16 -6.60 0.79
C CYS A 29 3.46 -5.52 -0.25
N ALA A 30 4.35 -4.59 0.05
CA ALA A 30 4.75 -3.54 -0.89
C ALA A 30 5.34 -4.11 -2.19
N LEU A 31 6.12 -5.20 -2.11
CA LEU A 31 6.63 -5.88 -3.31
C LEU A 31 5.49 -6.48 -4.15
N ALA A 32 4.51 -7.12 -3.51
CA ALA A 32 3.35 -7.68 -4.19
C ALA A 32 2.53 -6.59 -4.90
N ASP A 33 2.32 -5.43 -4.26
CA ASP A 33 1.59 -4.30 -4.84
C ASP A 33 2.28 -3.76 -6.10
N ILE A 34 3.61 -3.62 -6.06
CA ILE A 34 4.38 -3.20 -7.23
C ILE A 34 4.28 -4.21 -8.37
N LEU A 35 4.37 -5.50 -8.05
CA LEU A 35 4.28 -6.56 -9.06
C LEU A 35 2.89 -6.60 -9.69
N ILE A 36 1.82 -6.43 -8.92
CA ILE A 36 0.45 -6.38 -9.43
C ILE A 36 0.26 -5.12 -10.27
N ALA A 37 0.75 -3.96 -9.83
CA ALA A 37 0.71 -2.72 -10.61
C ALA A 37 1.47 -2.85 -11.92
N ALA A 38 2.67 -3.42 -11.91
CA ALA A 38 3.46 -3.67 -13.12
C ALA A 38 2.80 -4.68 -14.07
N ALA A 39 2.19 -5.73 -13.52
CA ALA A 39 1.41 -6.68 -14.30
C ALA A 39 0.18 -6.02 -14.95
N SER A 40 -0.51 -5.13 -14.23
CA SER A 40 -1.65 -4.38 -14.77
C SER A 40 -1.25 -3.45 -15.92
N MET A 41 -0.06 -2.83 -15.85
CA MET A 41 0.49 -2.04 -16.96
C MET A 41 0.65 -2.87 -18.22
N ASN A 42 1.20 -4.09 -18.08
CA ASN A 42 1.37 -4.99 -19.21
C ASN A 42 0.03 -5.44 -19.82
N LEU A 43 -1.00 -5.66 -18.98
CA LEU A 43 -2.35 -6.05 -19.43
C LEU A 43 -3.08 -4.90 -20.13
N THR A 44 -2.88 -3.66 -19.68
CA THR A 44 -3.54 -2.47 -20.23
C THR A 44 -2.76 -1.82 -21.39
N GLY A 45 -1.56 -2.33 -21.71
CA GLY A 45 -0.70 -1.75 -22.75
C GLY A 45 -0.08 -0.41 -22.35
N VAL A 46 -0.05 -0.07 -21.06
CA VAL A 46 0.56 1.16 -20.57
C VAL A 46 2.07 1.03 -20.60
N GLU A 47 2.73 1.94 -21.30
CA GLU A 47 4.19 1.93 -21.43
C GLU A 47 4.90 2.47 -20.19
N LEU A 48 6.11 1.97 -19.96
CA LEU A 48 6.97 2.45 -18.89
C LEU A 48 7.53 3.83 -19.26
N SER A 49 6.90 4.88 -18.76
CA SER A 49 7.28 6.28 -18.93
C SER A 49 7.77 6.88 -17.62
N LEU A 50 8.30 8.10 -17.68
CA LEU A 50 8.68 8.84 -16.47
C LEU A 50 7.48 9.05 -15.52
N GLY A 51 6.29 9.25 -16.09
CA GLY A 51 5.04 9.40 -15.35
C GLY A 51 4.63 8.11 -14.64
N THR A 52 4.66 6.97 -15.34
CA THR A 52 4.30 5.67 -14.75
C THR A 52 5.31 5.22 -13.69
N VAL A 53 6.60 5.53 -13.86
CA VAL A 53 7.60 5.33 -12.80
C VAL A 53 7.31 6.19 -11.57
N ALA A 54 6.94 7.45 -11.76
CA ALA A 54 6.53 8.32 -10.65
C ALA A 54 5.27 7.78 -9.93
N ALA A 55 4.29 7.28 -10.68
CA ALA A 55 3.10 6.64 -10.11
C ALA A 55 3.44 5.39 -9.29
N LEU A 56 4.34 4.53 -9.76
CA LEU A 56 4.82 3.37 -9.02
C LEU A 56 5.57 3.77 -7.73
N LEU A 57 6.40 4.81 -7.78
CA LEU A 57 7.08 5.34 -6.58
C LEU A 57 6.09 5.89 -5.55
N MET A 58 5.05 6.59 -6.02
CA MET A 58 3.99 7.09 -5.15
C MET A 58 3.19 5.95 -4.53
N LEU A 59 2.91 4.90 -5.29
CA LEU A 59 2.23 3.69 -4.79
C LEU A 59 3.04 3.00 -3.70
N ILE A 60 4.38 2.88 -3.86
CA ILE A 60 5.27 2.31 -2.83
C ILE A 60 5.13 3.10 -1.52
N GLY A 61 5.20 4.43 -1.59
CA GLY A 61 5.07 5.28 -0.41
C GLY A 61 3.72 5.10 0.27
N TYR A 62 2.64 5.11 -0.50
CA TYR A 62 1.28 4.95 0.00
C TYR A 62 1.05 3.58 0.65
N SER A 63 1.43 2.49 -0.02
CA SER A 63 1.29 1.12 0.49
C SER A 63 2.03 0.94 1.81
N VAL A 64 3.27 1.39 1.88
CA VAL A 64 4.08 1.30 3.10
C VAL A 64 3.47 2.11 4.25
N ASP A 65 2.93 3.30 3.99
CA ASP A 65 2.28 4.12 5.02
C ASP A 65 1.04 3.42 5.59
N THR A 66 0.24 2.78 4.74
CA THR A 66 -0.95 2.01 5.16
C THR A 66 -0.56 0.79 6.00
N ASP A 67 0.46 0.06 5.58
CA ASP A 67 0.98 -1.12 6.28
C ASP A 67 1.64 -0.76 7.62
N ILE A 68 2.38 0.34 7.66
CA ILE A 68 2.97 0.89 8.91
C ILE A 68 1.85 1.28 9.88
N LEU A 69 0.82 1.97 9.40
CA LEU A 69 -0.32 2.39 10.22
C LEU A 69 -1.03 1.18 10.85
N LEU A 70 -1.33 0.15 10.05
CA LEU A 70 -1.91 -1.10 10.52
C LEU A 70 -1.02 -1.75 11.58
N SER A 71 0.24 -1.97 11.26
CA SER A 71 1.20 -2.67 12.14
C SER A 71 1.44 -1.92 13.44
N MET A 72 1.58 -0.60 13.39
CA MET A 72 1.77 0.24 14.58
C MET A 72 0.54 0.27 15.49
N ARG A 73 -0.67 0.34 14.93
CA ARG A 73 -1.91 0.29 15.72
C ARG A 73 -2.05 -1.05 16.43
N VAL A 74 -1.79 -2.14 15.72
CA VAL A 74 -1.89 -3.49 16.30
C VAL A 74 -0.85 -3.71 17.39
N LEU A 75 0.36 -3.16 17.22
CA LEU A 75 1.45 -3.32 18.21
C LEU A 75 1.29 -2.43 19.45
N LYS A 76 0.87 -1.18 19.29
CA LYS A 76 0.90 -0.19 20.37
C LYS A 76 -0.38 -0.12 21.19
N ARG A 77 -1.54 -0.47 20.65
CA ARG A 77 -2.80 -0.45 21.40
C ARG A 77 -2.92 -1.62 22.38
N LYS A 78 -3.50 -1.35 23.54
CA LYS A 78 -3.92 -2.40 24.51
C LYS A 78 -5.31 -2.90 24.09
N GLY A 79 -5.60 -4.19 24.26
CA GLY A 79 -6.89 -4.80 23.91
C GLY A 79 -6.74 -6.03 23.03
N ASP A 80 -7.84 -6.59 22.57
CA ASP A 80 -7.86 -7.76 21.71
C ASP A 80 -7.29 -7.44 20.32
N VAL A 81 -6.66 -8.44 19.68
CA VAL A 81 -5.98 -8.28 18.39
C VAL A 81 -6.99 -7.95 17.29
N ASP A 82 -8.15 -8.58 17.32
CA ASP A 82 -9.19 -8.40 16.30
C ASP A 82 -9.81 -7.00 16.37
N GLU A 83 -10.03 -6.46 17.56
CA GLU A 83 -10.54 -5.10 17.77
C GLU A 83 -9.55 -4.05 17.24
N LYS A 84 -8.26 -4.27 17.48
CA LYS A 84 -7.18 -3.38 16.98
C LYS A 84 -7.10 -3.38 15.46
N ILE A 85 -7.19 -4.55 14.84
CA ILE A 85 -7.20 -4.69 13.37
C ILE A 85 -8.43 -4.01 12.80
N LYS A 86 -9.61 -4.21 13.39
CA LYS A 86 -10.86 -3.57 12.96
C LYS A 86 -10.80 -2.05 13.02
N GLY A 87 -10.24 -1.49 14.09
CA GLY A 87 -10.04 -0.05 14.23
C GLY A 87 -9.00 0.52 13.26
N ALA A 88 -7.95 -0.24 12.95
CA ALA A 88 -6.96 0.13 11.93
C ALA A 88 -7.58 0.09 10.53
N MET A 89 -8.37 -0.95 10.25
CA MET A 89 -9.10 -1.14 9.00
C MET A 89 -10.00 0.06 8.66
N GLN A 90 -10.76 0.53 9.62
CA GLN A 90 -11.65 1.67 9.43
C GLN A 90 -10.90 2.93 8.97
N THR A 91 -9.75 3.21 9.56
CA THR A 91 -8.90 4.35 9.15
C THR A 91 -8.23 4.11 7.81
N GLY A 92 -7.66 2.92 7.59
CA GLY A 92 -6.98 2.59 6.32
C GLY A 92 -7.94 2.60 5.13
N LEU A 93 -9.17 2.08 5.29
CA LEU A 93 -10.19 2.15 4.23
C LEU A 93 -10.64 3.60 3.96
N THR A 94 -10.71 4.45 4.98
CA THR A 94 -11.00 5.87 4.77
C THR A 94 -9.88 6.56 3.99
N MET A 95 -8.61 6.28 4.33
CA MET A 95 -7.46 6.81 3.59
C MET A 95 -7.44 6.31 2.14
N ALA A 96 -7.61 5.00 1.92
CA ALA A 96 -7.70 4.43 0.59
C ALA A 96 -8.87 5.01 -0.21
N GLY A 97 -10.04 5.16 0.40
CA GLY A 97 -11.22 5.73 -0.23
C GLY A 97 -11.02 7.18 -0.67
N THR A 98 -10.38 8.02 0.15
CA THR A 98 -10.07 9.41 -0.22
C THR A 98 -9.08 9.48 -1.37
N THR A 99 -8.04 8.64 -1.35
CA THR A 99 -7.04 8.60 -2.42
C THR A 99 -7.64 8.10 -3.73
N ILE A 100 -8.42 7.03 -3.70
CA ILE A 100 -9.12 6.50 -4.89
C ILE A 100 -10.10 7.56 -5.43
N SER A 101 -10.84 8.25 -4.57
CA SER A 101 -11.74 9.33 -4.98
C SER A 101 -11.01 10.48 -5.67
N ALA A 102 -9.83 10.86 -5.17
CA ALA A 102 -9.00 11.89 -5.79
C ALA A 102 -8.49 11.45 -7.17
N VAL A 103 -8.09 10.18 -7.31
CA VAL A 103 -7.64 9.61 -8.59
C VAL A 103 -8.80 9.55 -9.59
N ILE A 104 -10.01 9.15 -9.17
CA ILE A 104 -11.21 9.16 -10.01
C ILE A 104 -11.56 10.61 -10.44
N ALA A 105 -11.50 11.58 -9.52
CA ALA A 105 -11.72 12.98 -9.84
C ALA A 105 -10.73 13.48 -10.89
N LEU A 106 -9.46 13.09 -10.80
CA LEU A 106 -8.45 13.43 -11.80
C LEU A 106 -8.80 12.89 -13.20
N ILE A 107 -9.28 11.64 -13.28
CA ILE A 107 -9.74 11.06 -14.54
C ILE A 107 -10.92 11.87 -15.13
N ILE A 108 -11.91 12.18 -14.29
CA ILE A 108 -13.11 12.92 -14.74
C ILE A 108 -12.71 14.29 -15.25
N ILE A 109 -11.87 15.02 -14.50
CA ILE A 109 -11.42 16.36 -14.88
C ILE A 109 -10.60 16.31 -16.17
N SER A 110 -9.68 15.36 -16.31
CA SER A 110 -8.84 15.21 -17.50
C SER A 110 -9.68 14.94 -18.76
N ASN A 111 -10.68 14.06 -18.66
CA ASN A 111 -11.58 13.77 -19.79
C ASN A 111 -12.54 14.92 -20.09
N PHE A 112 -13.07 15.58 -19.06
CA PHE A 112 -13.99 16.70 -19.22
C PHE A 112 -13.30 17.92 -19.85
N LEU A 113 -12.06 18.19 -19.45
CA LEU A 113 -11.28 19.29 -20.00
C LEU A 113 -10.95 19.08 -21.48
N TYR A 114 -10.65 17.84 -21.88
CA TYR A 114 -10.44 17.47 -23.28
C TYR A 114 -11.71 17.71 -24.13
N LEU A 115 -12.91 17.46 -23.56
CA LEU A 115 -14.17 17.62 -24.25
C LEU A 115 -14.56 19.12 -24.49
N ILE A 116 -14.19 19.99 -23.54
CA ILE A 116 -14.54 21.43 -23.58
C ILE A 116 -13.53 22.26 -24.38
N VAL A 117 -12.25 21.91 -24.30
CA VAL A 117 -11.16 22.65 -24.94
C VAL A 117 -10.48 21.77 -25.99
N PRO A 118 -10.96 21.86 -27.28
CA PRO A 118 -10.41 21.04 -28.38
C PRO A 118 -8.91 21.23 -28.63
N SER A 119 -8.34 22.36 -28.17
CA SER A 119 -6.90 22.64 -28.24
C SER A 119 -6.10 21.96 -27.13
N PHE A 120 -6.77 21.31 -26.16
CA PHE A 120 -6.10 20.62 -25.06
C PHE A 120 -5.69 19.23 -25.53
N THR A 121 -4.40 19.04 -25.79
CA THR A 121 -3.87 17.71 -26.12
C THR A 121 -4.10 16.79 -24.92
N ARG A 122 -4.74 15.65 -25.15
CA ARG A 122 -4.90 14.63 -24.11
C ARG A 122 -3.51 14.26 -23.59
N MET A 123 -3.30 14.50 -22.32
CA MET A 123 -2.03 14.12 -21.68
C MET A 123 -2.06 12.61 -21.39
N ASP A 124 -1.62 11.81 -22.35
CA ASP A 124 -1.57 10.35 -22.22
C ASP A 124 -0.81 9.94 -20.95
N ILE A 125 0.22 10.71 -20.57
CA ILE A 125 0.98 10.50 -19.31
C ILE A 125 0.08 10.51 -18.07
N ILE A 126 -0.90 11.42 -17.98
CA ILE A 126 -1.82 11.50 -16.84
C ILE A 126 -2.76 10.29 -16.84
N ALA A 127 -3.25 9.90 -18.01
CA ALA A 127 -4.11 8.72 -18.14
C ALA A 127 -3.37 7.45 -17.72
N ASP A 128 -2.13 7.27 -18.18
CA ASP A 128 -1.28 6.13 -17.84
C ASP A 128 -0.96 6.08 -16.35
N MET A 129 -0.54 7.21 -15.76
CA MET A 129 -0.31 7.32 -14.30
C MET A 129 -1.55 6.93 -13.52
N THR A 130 -2.70 7.40 -13.93
CA THR A 130 -3.97 7.18 -13.24
C THR A 130 -4.39 5.72 -13.29
N MET A 131 -4.19 5.05 -14.43
CA MET A 131 -4.43 3.61 -14.57
C MET A 131 -3.53 2.81 -13.61
N VAL A 132 -2.24 3.10 -13.58
CA VAL A 132 -1.30 2.44 -12.66
C VAL A 132 -1.73 2.62 -11.20
N LEU A 133 -2.14 3.84 -10.83
CA LEU A 133 -2.58 4.15 -9.47
C LEU A 133 -3.86 3.43 -9.07
N ILE A 134 -4.87 3.36 -9.95
CA ILE A 134 -6.13 2.66 -9.64
C ILE A 134 -5.87 1.18 -9.36
N PHE A 135 -5.18 0.51 -10.26
CA PHE A 135 -4.87 -0.91 -10.09
C PHE A 135 -3.96 -1.17 -8.89
N GLY A 136 -2.95 -0.32 -8.71
CA GLY A 136 -2.04 -0.42 -7.58
C GLY A 136 -2.72 -0.18 -6.23
N LEU A 137 -3.57 0.85 -6.11
CA LEU A 137 -4.33 1.12 -4.89
C LEU A 137 -5.37 0.03 -4.59
N ALA A 138 -6.02 -0.52 -5.61
CA ALA A 138 -6.94 -1.64 -5.42
C ALA A 138 -6.20 -2.89 -4.90
N ALA A 139 -5.01 -3.18 -5.45
CA ALA A 139 -4.15 -4.25 -5.00
C ALA A 139 -3.67 -4.03 -3.57
N ASP A 140 -3.25 -2.81 -3.22
CA ASP A 140 -2.80 -2.42 -1.88
C ASP A 140 -3.90 -2.65 -0.84
N VAL A 141 -5.13 -2.18 -1.11
CA VAL A 141 -6.26 -2.41 -0.20
C VAL A 141 -6.47 -3.90 0.04
N PHE A 142 -6.47 -4.70 -1.02
CA PHE A 142 -6.64 -6.14 -0.89
C PHE A 142 -5.48 -6.79 -0.13
N ASN A 143 -4.25 -6.46 -0.47
CA ASN A 143 -3.04 -7.05 0.10
C ASN A 143 -2.85 -6.68 1.58
N THR A 144 -3.06 -5.42 1.94
CA THR A 144 -2.99 -4.96 3.33
C THR A 144 -3.99 -5.69 4.23
N TRP A 145 -5.23 -5.87 3.79
CA TRP A 145 -6.28 -6.47 4.63
C TRP A 145 -6.30 -7.99 4.60
N VAL A 146 -5.90 -8.61 3.51
CA VAL A 146 -5.83 -10.07 3.41
C VAL A 146 -4.47 -10.58 3.87
N THR A 147 -3.36 -10.06 3.34
CA THR A 147 -2.02 -10.60 3.61
C THR A 147 -1.44 -10.04 4.90
N ASN A 148 -1.33 -8.73 5.05
CA ASN A 148 -0.67 -8.12 6.20
C ASN A 148 -1.49 -8.29 7.49
N ALA A 149 -2.80 -8.07 7.46
CA ALA A 149 -3.66 -8.25 8.62
C ALA A 149 -3.67 -9.71 9.13
N GLN A 150 -3.73 -10.69 8.22
CA GLN A 150 -3.67 -12.10 8.60
C GLN A 150 -2.27 -12.49 9.11
N GLY A 151 -1.22 -11.99 8.49
CA GLY A 151 0.16 -12.18 8.96
C GLY A 151 0.37 -11.64 10.38
N LEU A 152 -0.19 -10.48 10.70
CA LEU A 152 -0.17 -9.91 12.04
C LEU A 152 -0.99 -10.72 13.05
N ARG A 153 -2.18 -11.22 12.65
CA ARG A 153 -2.98 -12.14 13.48
C ARG A 153 -2.20 -13.40 13.82
N TRP A 154 -1.57 -14.02 12.83
CA TRP A 154 -0.78 -15.22 13.03
C TRP A 154 0.44 -14.97 13.93
N TYR A 155 1.12 -13.85 13.74
CA TYR A 155 2.31 -13.50 14.54
C TYR A 155 1.97 -13.20 16.01
N LEU A 156 0.88 -12.46 16.26
CA LEU A 156 0.47 -12.04 17.60
C LEU A 156 -0.42 -13.07 18.31
N GLY A 157 -1.19 -13.87 17.54
CA GLY A 157 -2.02 -14.96 18.07
C GLY A 157 -1.24 -16.21 18.46
N ARG A 158 0.07 -16.27 18.18
CA ARG A 158 0.91 -17.33 18.74
C ARG A 158 0.92 -17.21 20.27
N PRO A 159 0.46 -18.25 21.04
CA PRO A 159 0.57 -18.20 22.47
C PRO A 159 2.05 -17.99 22.79
N LYS A 160 2.37 -16.88 23.46
CA LYS A 160 3.67 -16.75 24.12
C LYS A 160 3.76 -18.01 24.97
N LYS A 161 4.61 -18.98 24.62
CA LYS A 161 5.04 -20.02 25.53
C LYS A 161 5.55 -19.27 26.75
N LEU A 162 4.66 -19.15 27.72
CA LEU A 162 5.00 -18.60 29.02
C LEU A 162 6.28 -19.30 29.43
N ALA A 163 7.29 -18.55 29.72
CA ALA A 163 8.40 -18.98 30.56
C ALA A 163 7.78 -19.40 31.90
N ARG A 164 7.16 -20.58 31.93
CA ARG A 164 6.68 -21.31 33.09
C ARG A 164 7.88 -22.09 33.65
N GLY A 165 8.78 -21.36 34.26
CA GLY A 165 10.01 -21.97 34.76
C GLY A 165 10.81 -21.06 35.69
N GLN A 166 10.10 -20.24 36.50
CA GLN A 166 10.78 -19.58 37.61
C GLN A 166 9.79 -19.17 38.70
N LYS A 167 9.26 -20.19 39.38
CA LYS A 167 8.78 -20.11 40.78
C LYS A 167 8.91 -21.50 41.38
N ARG A 168 10.05 -21.80 41.90
CA ARG A 168 10.30 -22.61 43.10
C ARG A 168 11.47 -22.01 43.83
#